data_3f03b2a0587849710832affa1dd24e25
#
_entry.id   3f03b2a0587849710832affa1dd24e25
#
_cell.length_a   1.000
_cell.length_b   1.000
_cell.length_c   1.000
_cell.angle_alpha   90.00
_cell.angle_beta   90.00
_cell.angle_gamma   90.00
#
_symmetry.space_group_name_H-M   'P 1'
#
loop_
_entity.id
_entity.type
_entity.pdbx_description
1 polymer ?
#
loop_
_entity_poly.entity_id
_entity_poly.type
_entity_poly.pdbx_seq_one_letter_code
_entity_poly.pdbx_strand_id
1 'polypeptide(L)'
;METKPLLTSEEFTRLANNFYVGRGLDNQLFRINIDAELMNYILTNVETVKKKFKVALCYICLNAPYWEYAKPMIEGSKKFFLPGHNVDHLFWTDMPHPDNKEAFEKAEKHLLDLYISQGISGDLPALAKVAVERARESAKLTYEGTVFPTESVVWPLPTLLRYSLFLQQEEKLKDYDYIFYCDIDMLFVNVVGDEILGDGLTAAQHPMYALDKRMWMPFEPNEKSTAYVKRPGQLINDGGQPRFMPLYYAGGLQGGKSDIFIKAMKVMKKNIEQDFNKNYVAIWNDESHWNKYLSDNPPTVVLTPSYIYPDSLHKEYYIPRWGMDYVPKLVTLTKKHSLRKLTAEEQAQLTKMQ
;
A
#
# COMPACT_ATOMS: atom_id res chain seq x y z
N MET A 1 -38.02 4.67 -6.12
CA MET A 1 -38.08 4.24 -4.71
C MET A 1 -37.53 5.38 -3.88
N GLU A 2 -38.39 6.05 -3.13
CA GLU A 2 -37.93 7.07 -2.20
C GLU A 2 -37.14 6.40 -1.08
N THR A 3 -35.86 6.68 -0.99
CA THR A 3 -35.04 6.26 0.15
C THR A 3 -35.50 7.06 1.38
N LYS A 4 -36.19 6.40 2.29
CA LYS A 4 -36.41 6.96 3.63
C LYS A 4 -35.06 7.30 4.23
N PRO A 5 -34.87 8.52 4.80
CA PRO A 5 -33.64 8.82 5.51
C PRO A 5 -33.47 7.82 6.65
N LEU A 6 -32.25 7.32 6.80
CA LEU A 6 -31.88 6.31 7.80
C LEU A 6 -32.14 6.75 9.25
N LEU A 7 -32.21 8.06 9.49
CA LEU A 7 -32.49 8.69 10.77
C LEU A 7 -33.32 9.94 10.54
N THR A 8 -34.26 10.23 11.44
CA THR A 8 -34.91 11.53 11.51
C THR A 8 -33.92 12.60 11.99
N SER A 9 -34.21 13.88 11.72
CA SER A 9 -33.40 14.98 12.22
C SER A 9 -33.29 14.99 13.76
N GLU A 10 -34.30 14.47 14.46
CA GLU A 10 -34.34 14.38 15.92
C GLU A 10 -33.44 13.25 16.43
N GLU A 11 -33.48 12.10 15.76
CA GLU A 11 -32.60 10.96 16.04
C GLU A 11 -31.13 11.31 15.73
N PHE A 12 -30.87 12.02 14.64
CA PHE A 12 -29.53 12.52 14.32
C PHE A 12 -29.02 13.52 15.35
N THR A 13 -29.89 14.43 15.83
CA THR A 13 -29.54 15.41 16.87
C THR A 13 -29.30 14.72 18.21
N ARG A 14 -30.09 13.71 18.56
CA ARG A 14 -29.89 12.89 19.76
C ARG A 14 -28.60 12.08 19.68
N LEU A 15 -28.28 11.51 18.52
CA LEU A 15 -27.02 10.89 18.20
C LEU A 15 -25.87 11.88 18.35
N ALA A 16 -25.91 13.00 17.67
CA ALA A 16 -24.87 14.01 17.67
C ALA A 16 -24.58 14.54 19.10
N ASN A 17 -25.59 14.64 19.96
CA ASN A 17 -25.44 15.05 21.35
C ASN A 17 -24.86 13.98 22.27
N ASN A 18 -24.88 12.73 21.84
CA ASN A 18 -24.37 11.58 22.62
C ASN A 18 -23.13 10.95 22.00
N PHE A 19 -22.70 11.40 20.81
CA PHE A 19 -21.52 10.87 20.11
C PHE A 19 -20.30 11.73 20.29
N TYR A 20 -19.23 11.04 20.36
CA TYR A 20 -17.90 11.54 20.44
C TYR A 20 -17.19 11.43 19.13
N VAL A 21 -16.82 12.45 18.51
CA VAL A 21 -16.06 12.49 17.26
C VAL A 21 -14.81 13.36 17.43
N GLY A 22 -13.80 12.82 18.10
CA GLY A 22 -12.50 13.43 18.08
C GLY A 22 -12.28 14.61 19.03
N ARG A 23 -11.09 15.20 18.99
CA ARG A 23 -10.75 16.41 19.76
C ARG A 23 -11.25 17.65 19.01
N GLY A 24 -11.96 18.52 19.73
CA GLY A 24 -12.25 19.85 19.26
C GLY A 24 -10.98 20.70 19.09
N LEU A 25 -11.11 21.84 18.44
CA LEU A 25 -10.01 22.80 18.22
C LEU A 25 -9.35 23.29 19.53
N ASP A 26 -10.03 23.12 20.65
CA ASP A 26 -9.64 23.48 22.01
C ASP A 26 -9.02 22.32 22.82
N ASN A 27 -8.75 21.17 22.19
CA ASN A 27 -8.17 19.98 22.83
C ASN A 27 -9.05 19.26 23.89
N GLN A 28 -10.31 19.57 24.02
CA GLN A 28 -11.20 18.87 24.94
C GLN A 28 -11.65 17.52 24.37
N LEU A 29 -11.62 16.50 25.23
CA LEU A 29 -12.13 15.15 24.93
C LEU A 29 -13.64 15.14 25.18
N PHE A 30 -14.40 14.88 24.15
CA PHE A 30 -15.80 14.68 24.24
C PHE A 30 -16.17 13.21 24.37
N ARG A 31 -16.92 12.76 25.31
CA ARG A 31 -17.34 11.37 25.52
C ARG A 31 -18.64 11.09 24.82
N ILE A 32 -18.69 9.96 24.09
CA ILE A 32 -19.95 9.42 23.58
C ILE A 32 -20.48 8.41 24.57
N ASN A 33 -21.68 8.65 25.06
CA ASN A 33 -22.51 7.58 25.62
C ASN A 33 -23.56 7.21 24.56
N ILE A 34 -23.35 6.10 23.86
CA ILE A 34 -24.40 5.49 23.07
C ILE A 34 -25.30 4.75 24.05
N ASP A 35 -26.57 5.19 24.16
CA ASP A 35 -27.51 4.39 24.92
C ASP A 35 -27.81 3.06 24.20
N ALA A 36 -28.13 2.03 24.98
CA ALA A 36 -28.34 0.69 24.47
C ALA A 36 -29.50 0.60 23.48
N GLU A 37 -30.53 1.46 23.59
CA GLU A 37 -31.66 1.52 22.66
C GLU A 37 -31.24 2.02 21.27
N LEU A 38 -30.40 3.07 21.25
CA LEU A 38 -29.93 3.64 20.00
C LEU A 38 -28.93 2.70 19.31
N MET A 39 -28.07 2.01 20.08
CA MET A 39 -27.22 0.98 19.54
C MET A 39 -28.03 -0.17 18.95
N ASN A 40 -29.06 -0.60 19.66
CA ASN A 40 -29.95 -1.65 19.19
C ASN A 40 -30.75 -1.22 17.94
N TYR A 41 -31.21 0.05 17.90
CA TYR A 41 -31.85 0.63 16.74
C TYR A 41 -30.91 0.69 15.52
N ILE A 42 -29.66 1.13 15.72
CA ILE A 42 -28.63 1.13 14.67
C ILE A 42 -28.38 -0.30 14.20
N LEU A 43 -28.16 -1.23 15.11
CA LEU A 43 -27.86 -2.63 14.76
C LEU A 43 -29.05 -3.36 14.10
N THR A 44 -30.28 -3.07 14.50
CA THR A 44 -31.48 -3.72 13.94
C THR A 44 -32.01 -3.09 12.67
N ASN A 45 -31.75 -1.80 12.42
CA ASN A 45 -32.23 -1.09 11.22
C ASN A 45 -31.15 -0.86 10.16
N VAL A 46 -29.90 -1.24 10.41
CA VAL A 46 -28.81 -1.23 9.40
C VAL A 46 -28.73 -2.55 8.64
N GLU A 47 -29.84 -3.21 8.36
CA GLU A 47 -29.94 -4.09 7.20
C GLU A 47 -30.13 -3.29 5.91
N THR A 48 -29.31 -2.28 5.69
CA THR A 48 -29.02 -1.89 4.32
C THR A 48 -28.23 -3.06 3.74
N VAL A 49 -28.80 -3.72 2.75
CA VAL A 49 -28.07 -4.66 1.88
C VAL A 49 -26.85 -3.87 1.38
N LYS A 50 -25.74 -3.96 2.10
CA LYS A 50 -24.50 -3.29 1.69
C LYS A 50 -24.16 -3.83 0.32
N LYS A 51 -24.08 -2.96 -0.67
CA LYS A 51 -23.68 -3.34 -2.03
C LYS A 51 -22.35 -4.06 -1.92
N LYS A 52 -22.31 -5.34 -2.31
CA LYS A 52 -21.06 -6.07 -2.41
C LYS A 52 -20.31 -5.59 -3.64
N PHE A 53 -19.14 -5.06 -3.44
CA PHE A 53 -18.25 -4.69 -4.52
C PHE A 53 -17.36 -5.86 -4.93
N LYS A 54 -16.98 -5.88 -6.20
CA LYS A 54 -15.93 -6.74 -6.74
C LYS A 54 -14.62 -5.97 -6.71
N VAL A 55 -13.66 -6.44 -5.95
CA VAL A 55 -12.40 -5.75 -5.67
C VAL A 55 -11.22 -6.58 -6.13
N ALA A 56 -10.31 -5.98 -6.90
CA ALA A 56 -9.01 -6.57 -7.20
C ALA A 56 -7.99 -6.11 -6.15
N LEU A 57 -7.33 -7.04 -5.48
CA LEU A 57 -6.16 -6.77 -4.67
C LEU A 57 -4.92 -7.32 -5.39
N CYS A 58 -4.12 -6.41 -5.92
CA CYS A 58 -2.99 -6.67 -6.80
C CYS A 58 -1.68 -6.72 -6.02
N TYR A 59 -0.81 -7.67 -6.37
CA TYR A 59 0.50 -7.85 -5.76
C TYR A 59 1.57 -8.04 -6.82
N ILE A 60 2.75 -7.50 -6.56
CA ILE A 60 3.98 -7.86 -7.27
C ILE A 60 4.86 -8.63 -6.31
N CYS A 61 5.15 -9.89 -6.64
CA CYS A 61 5.96 -10.79 -5.83
C CYS A 61 7.07 -11.38 -6.71
N LEU A 62 8.14 -10.61 -6.89
CA LEU A 62 9.28 -10.97 -7.74
C LEU A 62 10.52 -11.17 -6.90
N ASN A 63 11.35 -12.12 -7.34
CA ASN A 63 12.59 -12.56 -6.72
C ASN A 63 12.40 -13.42 -5.44
N ALA A 64 13.16 -14.48 -5.36
CA ALA A 64 13.08 -15.48 -4.30
C ALA A 64 13.04 -14.94 -2.86
N PRO A 65 13.79 -13.87 -2.50
CA PRO A 65 13.72 -13.28 -1.16
C PRO A 65 12.35 -12.70 -0.77
N TYR A 66 11.47 -12.43 -1.75
CA TYR A 66 10.13 -11.88 -1.49
C TYR A 66 9.04 -12.95 -1.45
N TRP A 67 9.28 -14.14 -1.95
CA TRP A 67 8.25 -15.18 -2.04
C TRP A 67 7.71 -15.59 -0.68
N GLU A 68 8.55 -15.60 0.36
CA GLU A 68 8.13 -15.97 1.72
C GLU A 68 7.07 -15.03 2.32
N TYR A 69 6.98 -13.79 1.82
CA TYR A 69 6.02 -12.80 2.33
C TYR A 69 4.59 -13.01 1.80
N ALA A 70 4.42 -13.74 0.70
CA ALA A 70 3.10 -13.88 0.07
C ALA A 70 2.10 -14.61 0.99
N LYS A 71 2.50 -15.66 1.70
CA LYS A 71 1.62 -16.40 2.61
C LYS A 71 1.03 -15.51 3.72
N PRO A 72 1.83 -14.86 4.58
CA PRO A 72 1.29 -14.03 5.64
C PRO A 72 0.45 -12.86 5.10
N MET A 73 0.83 -12.30 3.95
CA MET A 73 0.06 -11.25 3.29
C MET A 73 -1.31 -11.74 2.84
N ILE A 74 -1.39 -12.90 2.18
CA ILE A 74 -2.65 -13.50 1.71
C ILE A 74 -3.54 -13.87 2.88
N GLU A 75 -2.99 -14.55 3.90
CA GLU A 75 -3.76 -14.95 5.10
C GLU A 75 -4.30 -13.72 5.84
N GLY A 76 -3.48 -12.69 6.00
CA GLY A 76 -3.89 -11.42 6.60
C GLY A 76 -4.97 -10.70 5.79
N SER A 77 -4.81 -10.60 4.47
CA SER A 77 -5.79 -9.94 3.61
C SER A 77 -7.12 -10.69 3.54
N LYS A 78 -7.11 -12.03 3.43
CA LYS A 78 -8.34 -12.85 3.50
C LYS A 78 -9.11 -12.63 4.79
N LYS A 79 -8.42 -12.34 5.90
CA LYS A 79 -9.02 -12.13 7.22
C LYS A 79 -9.50 -10.69 7.43
N PHE A 80 -8.74 -9.71 6.96
CA PHE A 80 -8.90 -8.33 7.40
C PHE A 80 -9.21 -7.33 6.29
N PHE A 81 -8.96 -7.65 5.01
CA PHE A 81 -9.15 -6.70 3.92
C PHE A 81 -10.57 -6.82 3.35
N LEU A 82 -11.34 -5.74 3.47
CA LEU A 82 -12.70 -5.59 2.96
C LEU A 82 -13.61 -6.81 3.25
N PRO A 83 -13.72 -7.24 4.52
CA PRO A 83 -14.60 -8.35 4.87
C PRO A 83 -16.04 -8.01 4.48
N GLY A 84 -16.67 -8.89 3.75
CA GLY A 84 -18.02 -8.67 3.23
C GLY A 84 -18.10 -8.28 1.76
N HIS A 85 -16.98 -7.99 1.11
CA HIS A 85 -16.88 -7.79 -0.34
C HIS A 85 -16.29 -9.01 -1.05
N ASN A 86 -16.37 -9.02 -2.39
CA ASN A 86 -15.75 -10.06 -3.21
C ASN A 86 -14.35 -9.61 -3.59
N VAL A 87 -13.34 -10.11 -2.90
CA VAL A 87 -11.94 -9.73 -3.13
C VAL A 87 -11.23 -10.83 -3.91
N ASP A 88 -10.76 -10.50 -5.11
CA ASP A 88 -9.90 -11.37 -5.91
C ASP A 88 -8.44 -10.97 -5.72
N HIS A 89 -7.57 -11.95 -5.46
CA HIS A 89 -6.14 -11.78 -5.32
C HIS A 89 -5.45 -11.99 -6.67
N LEU A 90 -4.75 -10.97 -7.17
CA LEU A 90 -4.07 -10.96 -8.46
C LEU A 90 -2.57 -10.82 -8.25
N PHE A 91 -1.79 -11.78 -8.73
CA PHE A 91 -0.33 -11.86 -8.51
C PHE A 91 0.45 -11.76 -9.81
N TRP A 92 1.33 -10.78 -9.92
CA TRP A 92 2.40 -10.73 -10.90
C TRP A 92 3.65 -11.27 -10.25
N THR A 93 4.09 -12.48 -10.66
CA THR A 93 5.14 -13.18 -9.92
C THR A 93 5.99 -14.09 -10.82
N ASP A 94 7.25 -14.21 -10.45
CA ASP A 94 8.20 -15.23 -10.93
C ASP A 94 8.25 -16.47 -10.02
N MET A 95 7.41 -16.51 -8.99
CA MET A 95 7.32 -17.63 -8.05
C MET A 95 6.92 -18.90 -8.80
N PRO A 96 7.66 -19.99 -8.66
CA PRO A 96 7.32 -21.26 -9.33
C PRO A 96 5.99 -21.82 -8.84
N HIS A 97 5.33 -22.60 -9.70
CA HIS A 97 4.20 -23.43 -9.27
C HIS A 97 4.63 -24.34 -8.11
N PRO A 98 3.78 -24.54 -7.08
CA PRO A 98 4.16 -25.28 -5.87
C PRO A 98 4.67 -26.72 -6.11
N ASP A 99 4.29 -27.34 -7.21
CA ASP A 99 4.73 -28.68 -7.59
C ASP A 99 6.12 -28.71 -8.28
N ASN A 100 6.65 -27.55 -8.67
CA ASN A 100 7.95 -27.45 -9.35
C ASN A 100 9.11 -27.49 -8.36
N LYS A 101 9.44 -28.71 -7.89
CA LYS A 101 10.50 -28.95 -6.89
C LYS A 101 11.86 -28.46 -7.36
N GLU A 102 12.21 -28.69 -8.63
CA GLU A 102 13.51 -28.31 -9.19
C GLU A 102 13.73 -26.78 -9.14
N ALA A 103 12.68 -26.02 -9.43
CA ALA A 103 12.79 -24.55 -9.37
C ALA A 103 13.01 -24.06 -7.93
N PHE A 104 12.39 -24.69 -6.93
CA PHE A 104 12.63 -24.35 -5.52
C PHE A 104 14.02 -24.78 -5.03
N GLU A 105 14.57 -25.90 -5.51
CA GLU A 105 15.96 -26.30 -5.23
C GLU A 105 16.97 -25.32 -5.83
N LYS A 106 16.71 -24.84 -7.04
CA LYS A 106 17.52 -23.76 -7.65
C LYS A 106 17.43 -22.46 -6.86
N ALA A 107 16.23 -22.11 -6.37
CA ALA A 107 16.02 -20.94 -5.53
C ALA A 107 16.75 -21.04 -4.19
N GLU A 108 16.78 -22.22 -3.55
CA GLU A 108 17.53 -22.47 -2.31
C GLU A 108 19.02 -22.17 -2.50
N LYS A 109 19.61 -22.71 -3.58
CA LYS A 109 21.00 -22.43 -3.91
C LYS A 109 21.25 -20.94 -4.15
N HIS A 110 20.38 -20.30 -4.92
CA HIS A 110 20.48 -18.86 -5.19
C HIS A 110 20.39 -18.01 -3.91
N LEU A 111 19.48 -18.35 -2.99
CA LEU A 111 19.35 -17.67 -1.70
C LEU A 111 20.60 -17.86 -0.83
N LEU A 112 21.18 -19.06 -0.83
CA LEU A 112 22.43 -19.32 -0.12
C LEU A 112 23.55 -18.45 -0.65
N ASP A 113 23.74 -18.40 -1.98
CA ASP A 113 24.76 -17.57 -2.63
C ASP A 113 24.53 -16.07 -2.32
N LEU A 114 23.28 -15.64 -2.32
CA LEU A 114 22.89 -14.27 -1.96
C LEU A 114 23.24 -13.95 -0.50
N TYR A 115 22.91 -14.82 0.45
CA TYR A 115 23.22 -14.61 1.87
C TYR A 115 24.72 -14.55 2.13
N ILE A 116 25.51 -15.41 1.45
CA ILE A 116 26.97 -15.35 1.50
C ILE A 116 27.48 -14.00 0.97
N SER A 117 26.99 -13.56 -0.19
CA SER A 117 27.41 -12.30 -0.81
C SER A 117 27.07 -11.06 0.03
N GLN A 118 26.00 -11.15 0.82
CA GLN A 118 25.55 -10.07 1.71
C GLN A 118 26.22 -10.09 3.08
N GLY A 119 27.06 -11.08 3.36
CA GLY A 119 27.74 -11.22 4.65
C GLY A 119 26.77 -11.51 5.81
N ILE A 120 25.64 -12.17 5.51
CA ILE A 120 24.69 -12.60 6.55
C ILE A 120 25.39 -13.63 7.43
N SER A 121 25.24 -13.50 8.74
CA SER A 121 25.82 -14.42 9.72
C SER A 121 24.84 -15.52 10.14
N GLY A 122 25.35 -16.67 10.53
CA GLY A 122 24.58 -17.81 11.03
C GLY A 122 24.71 -19.06 10.16
N ASP A 123 23.83 -20.03 10.39
CA ASP A 123 23.73 -21.23 9.56
C ASP A 123 23.00 -20.92 8.26
N LEU A 124 23.76 -20.44 7.26
CA LEU A 124 23.21 -19.96 5.99
C LEU A 124 22.46 -21.06 5.21
N PRO A 125 22.95 -22.33 5.14
CA PRO A 125 22.17 -23.39 4.52
C PRO A 125 20.82 -23.62 5.18
N ALA A 126 20.76 -23.63 6.51
CA ALA A 126 19.49 -23.78 7.23
C ALA A 126 18.56 -22.57 6.97
N LEU A 127 19.09 -21.35 6.94
CA LEU A 127 18.32 -20.15 6.64
C LEU A 127 17.74 -20.18 5.22
N ALA A 128 18.53 -20.55 4.21
CA ALA A 128 18.08 -20.66 2.83
C ALA A 128 16.97 -21.73 2.68
N LYS A 129 17.17 -22.89 3.30
CA LYS A 129 16.18 -23.97 3.32
C LYS A 129 14.85 -23.52 3.93
N VAL A 130 14.87 -22.87 5.10
CA VAL A 130 13.66 -22.36 5.76
C VAL A 130 12.95 -21.32 4.89
N ALA A 131 13.70 -20.43 4.24
CA ALA A 131 13.12 -19.42 3.34
C ALA A 131 12.41 -20.09 2.14
N VAL A 132 13.01 -21.13 1.54
CA VAL A 132 12.39 -21.87 0.43
C VAL A 132 11.17 -22.67 0.89
N GLU A 133 11.21 -23.28 2.07
CA GLU A 133 10.03 -23.97 2.62
C GLU A 133 8.86 -23.00 2.80
N ARG A 134 9.11 -21.80 3.33
CA ARG A 134 8.11 -20.72 3.43
C ARG A 134 7.63 -20.27 2.05
N ALA A 135 8.54 -20.15 1.08
CA ALA A 135 8.20 -19.80 -0.28
C ALA A 135 7.28 -20.84 -0.95
N ARG A 136 7.50 -22.14 -0.69
CA ARG A 136 6.59 -23.21 -1.17
C ARG A 136 5.20 -23.10 -0.56
N GLU A 137 5.10 -22.82 0.73
CA GLU A 137 3.81 -22.58 1.39
C GLU A 137 3.13 -21.34 0.82
N SER A 138 3.90 -20.29 0.54
CA SER A 138 3.41 -19.08 -0.13
C SER A 138 2.89 -19.40 -1.53
N ALA A 139 3.61 -20.22 -2.30
CA ALA A 139 3.21 -20.62 -3.65
C ALA A 139 1.85 -21.32 -3.66
N LYS A 140 1.58 -22.22 -2.71
CA LYS A 140 0.28 -22.90 -2.61
C LYS A 140 -0.88 -21.89 -2.53
N LEU A 141 -0.75 -20.88 -1.66
CA LEU A 141 -1.78 -19.87 -1.50
C LEU A 141 -1.84 -18.87 -2.67
N THR A 142 -0.69 -18.52 -3.23
CA THR A 142 -0.60 -17.61 -4.39
C THR A 142 -1.32 -18.20 -5.60
N TYR A 143 -1.15 -19.50 -5.84
CA TYR A 143 -1.77 -20.20 -6.96
C TYR A 143 -3.25 -20.58 -6.74
N GLU A 144 -3.81 -20.33 -5.54
CA GLU A 144 -5.27 -20.31 -5.33
C GLU A 144 -5.90 -19.04 -5.94
N GLY A 145 -5.13 -17.96 -6.07
CA GLY A 145 -5.54 -16.72 -6.72
C GLY A 145 -5.32 -16.73 -8.23
N THR A 146 -5.36 -15.57 -8.84
CA THR A 146 -5.02 -15.40 -10.26
C THR A 146 -3.53 -15.03 -10.38
N VAL A 147 -2.76 -15.86 -11.06
CA VAL A 147 -1.33 -15.65 -11.28
C VAL A 147 -1.07 -15.21 -12.72
N PHE A 148 -0.29 -14.14 -12.87
CA PHE A 148 0.28 -13.66 -14.11
C PHE A 148 1.80 -13.88 -14.06
N PRO A 149 2.32 -14.90 -14.74
CA PRO A 149 3.75 -15.18 -14.76
C PRO A 149 4.53 -13.97 -15.26
N THR A 150 5.55 -13.58 -14.51
CA THR A 150 6.32 -12.37 -14.75
C THR A 150 7.80 -12.70 -14.58
N GLU A 151 8.65 -12.18 -15.46
CA GLU A 151 10.08 -12.39 -15.36
C GLU A 151 10.67 -11.67 -14.14
N SER A 152 11.67 -12.30 -13.51
CA SER A 152 12.48 -11.68 -12.47
C SER A 152 13.17 -10.43 -13.01
N VAL A 153 13.06 -9.35 -12.26
CA VAL A 153 13.78 -8.12 -12.55
C VAL A 153 14.39 -7.56 -11.26
N VAL A 154 15.56 -6.90 -11.38
CA VAL A 154 16.25 -6.34 -10.21
C VAL A 154 15.61 -5.05 -9.75
N TRP A 155 15.69 -4.81 -8.43
CA TRP A 155 15.25 -3.54 -7.85
C TRP A 155 16.03 -2.36 -8.44
N PRO A 156 15.42 -1.21 -8.80
CA PRO A 156 14.04 -0.80 -8.48
C PRO A 156 12.99 -1.15 -9.54
N LEU A 157 13.31 -1.96 -10.54
CA LEU A 157 12.41 -2.27 -11.65
C LEU A 157 11.05 -2.86 -11.24
N PRO A 158 10.93 -3.73 -10.21
CA PRO A 158 9.61 -4.21 -9.77
C PRO A 158 8.64 -3.06 -9.43
N THR A 159 9.16 -1.96 -8.86
CA THR A 159 8.33 -0.79 -8.52
C THR A 159 8.01 0.05 -9.76
N LEU A 160 8.99 0.30 -10.61
CA LEU A 160 8.86 1.15 -11.80
C LEU A 160 8.03 0.49 -12.91
N LEU A 161 8.05 -0.84 -13.02
CA LEU A 161 7.26 -1.59 -14.01
C LEU A 161 5.83 -1.90 -13.53
N ARG A 162 5.50 -1.64 -12.29
CA ARG A 162 4.21 -1.93 -11.66
C ARG A 162 3.02 -1.61 -12.55
N TYR A 163 2.93 -0.37 -13.00
CA TYR A 163 1.80 0.07 -13.81
C TYR A 163 1.78 -0.56 -15.19
N SER A 164 2.94 -0.84 -15.78
CA SER A 164 3.05 -1.55 -17.06
C SER A 164 2.56 -2.99 -16.94
N LEU A 165 2.93 -3.68 -15.86
CA LEU A 165 2.51 -5.05 -15.59
C LEU A 165 0.99 -5.13 -15.38
N PHE A 166 0.43 -4.24 -14.56
CA PHE A 166 -1.02 -4.22 -14.31
C PHE A 166 -1.81 -3.93 -15.59
N LEU A 167 -1.36 -2.97 -16.39
CA LEU A 167 -2.04 -2.59 -17.64
C LEU A 167 -1.97 -3.64 -18.74
N GLN A 168 -1.09 -4.65 -18.65
CA GLN A 168 -1.17 -5.83 -19.52
C GLN A 168 -2.48 -6.61 -19.30
N GLN A 169 -3.11 -6.45 -18.15
CA GLN A 169 -4.37 -7.08 -17.79
C GLN A 169 -5.52 -6.06 -17.68
N GLU A 170 -5.43 -4.94 -18.41
CA GLU A 170 -6.41 -3.85 -18.31
C GLU A 170 -7.85 -4.31 -18.49
N GLU A 171 -8.11 -5.18 -19.49
CA GLU A 171 -9.47 -5.66 -19.76
C GLU A 171 -10.05 -6.44 -18.58
N LYS A 172 -9.24 -7.26 -17.91
CA LYS A 172 -9.65 -7.95 -16.70
C LYS A 172 -9.87 -6.98 -15.53
N LEU A 173 -9.00 -5.97 -15.40
CA LEU A 173 -9.10 -4.99 -14.32
C LEU A 173 -10.33 -4.10 -14.43
N LYS A 174 -10.86 -3.87 -15.62
CA LYS A 174 -12.11 -3.13 -15.85
C LYS A 174 -13.35 -3.83 -15.28
N ASP A 175 -13.29 -5.15 -15.03
CA ASP A 175 -14.39 -5.92 -14.45
C ASP A 175 -14.58 -5.70 -12.95
N TYR A 176 -13.68 -4.96 -12.29
CA TYR A 176 -13.74 -4.68 -10.87
C TYR A 176 -14.34 -3.30 -10.59
N ASP A 177 -15.05 -3.17 -9.48
CA ASP A 177 -15.51 -1.87 -8.97
C ASP A 177 -14.33 -1.05 -8.42
N TYR A 178 -13.39 -1.73 -7.73
CA TYR A 178 -12.20 -1.14 -7.13
C TYR A 178 -10.96 -1.99 -7.42
N ILE A 179 -9.83 -1.31 -7.54
CA ILE A 179 -8.51 -1.93 -7.65
C ILE A 179 -7.64 -1.34 -6.56
N PHE A 180 -7.00 -2.20 -5.79
CA PHE A 180 -5.96 -1.81 -4.84
C PHE A 180 -4.68 -2.58 -5.14
N TYR A 181 -3.56 -1.91 -5.01
CA TYR A 181 -2.24 -2.50 -4.96
C TYR A 181 -1.73 -2.45 -3.53
N CYS A 182 -1.06 -3.50 -3.10
CA CYS A 182 -0.35 -3.56 -1.84
C CYS A 182 1.01 -4.22 -2.02
N ASP A 183 2.07 -3.65 -1.42
CA ASP A 183 3.40 -4.29 -1.40
C ASP A 183 3.30 -5.66 -0.73
N ILE A 184 3.99 -6.66 -1.31
CA ILE A 184 3.91 -8.05 -0.83
C ILE A 184 4.54 -8.23 0.56
N ASP A 185 5.46 -7.37 0.95
CA ASP A 185 6.15 -7.35 2.23
C ASP A 185 5.44 -6.51 3.30
N MET A 186 4.13 -6.47 3.22
CA MET A 186 3.25 -5.90 4.22
C MET A 186 2.39 -6.98 4.89
N LEU A 187 1.75 -6.65 5.99
CA LEU A 187 0.90 -7.57 6.75
C LEU A 187 -0.37 -6.85 7.24
N PHE A 188 -1.53 -7.37 6.85
CA PHE A 188 -2.80 -6.94 7.43
C PHE A 188 -2.93 -7.47 8.85
N VAL A 189 -3.06 -6.59 9.82
CA VAL A 189 -3.13 -6.92 11.26
C VAL A 189 -4.45 -6.52 11.90
N ASN A 190 -5.25 -5.69 11.23
CA ASN A 190 -6.56 -5.26 11.68
C ASN A 190 -7.49 -5.00 10.48
N VAL A 191 -8.79 -4.88 10.75
CA VAL A 191 -9.80 -4.71 9.70
C VAL A 191 -9.57 -3.43 8.91
N VAL A 192 -9.47 -3.59 7.60
CA VAL A 192 -9.53 -2.56 6.58
C VAL A 192 -10.88 -2.71 5.89
N GLY A 193 -11.82 -1.83 6.22
CA GLY A 193 -13.23 -1.92 5.78
C GLY A 193 -13.58 -0.90 4.69
N ASP A 194 -14.85 -0.54 4.66
CA ASP A 194 -15.43 0.35 3.64
C ASP A 194 -14.84 1.77 3.65
N GLU A 195 -14.10 2.14 4.70
CA GLU A 195 -13.43 3.43 4.83
C GLU A 195 -12.40 3.72 3.73
N ILE A 196 -11.94 2.68 3.01
CA ILE A 196 -11.03 2.85 1.88
C ILE A 196 -11.76 2.99 0.53
N LEU A 197 -13.08 2.80 0.51
CA LEU A 197 -13.90 2.80 -0.70
C LEU A 197 -14.49 4.20 -0.92
N GLY A 198 -13.89 4.98 -1.81
CA GLY A 198 -14.37 6.30 -2.19
C GLY A 198 -14.76 6.39 -3.67
N ASP A 199 -15.20 7.58 -4.09
CA ASP A 199 -15.59 7.81 -5.49
C ASP A 199 -14.40 8.12 -6.44
N GLY A 200 -13.18 8.07 -5.92
CA GLY A 200 -11.96 8.34 -6.67
C GLY A 200 -10.79 7.50 -6.20
N LEU A 201 -9.62 8.14 -6.09
CA LEU A 201 -8.40 7.49 -5.61
C LEU A 201 -8.34 7.45 -4.09
N THR A 202 -7.73 6.41 -3.58
CA THR A 202 -7.40 6.21 -2.17
C THR A 202 -5.89 6.18 -2.01
N ALA A 203 -5.36 6.98 -1.09
CA ALA A 203 -3.93 7.08 -0.82
C ALA A 203 -3.64 7.11 0.68
N ALA A 204 -2.59 6.42 1.11
CA ALA A 204 -2.16 6.40 2.50
C ALA A 204 -1.06 7.44 2.75
N GLN A 205 -1.24 8.28 3.77
CA GLN A 205 -0.26 9.27 4.16
C GLN A 205 1.05 8.58 4.60
N HIS A 206 2.17 9.06 4.08
CA HIS A 206 3.48 8.51 4.41
C HIS A 206 3.79 8.70 5.91
N PRO A 207 4.26 7.66 6.63
CA PRO A 207 4.44 7.70 8.09
C PRO A 207 5.44 8.76 8.56
N MET A 208 6.40 9.14 7.74
CA MET A 208 7.37 10.20 8.07
C MET A 208 6.70 11.54 8.41
N TYR A 209 5.57 11.86 7.80
CA TYR A 209 4.79 13.07 8.13
C TYR A 209 4.10 13.00 9.48
N ALA A 210 3.77 11.79 9.93
CA ALA A 210 3.12 11.58 11.22
C ALA A 210 4.12 11.62 12.37
N LEU A 211 5.39 11.27 12.12
CA LEU A 211 6.43 11.15 13.13
C LEU A 211 7.07 12.48 13.51
N ASP A 212 7.38 13.32 12.54
CA ASP A 212 7.91 14.67 12.78
C ASP A 212 7.51 15.60 11.63
N LYS A 213 6.80 16.69 11.98
CA LYS A 213 6.44 17.74 11.00
C LYS A 213 7.64 18.39 10.31
N ARG A 214 8.85 18.20 10.84
CA ARG A 214 10.11 18.67 10.26
C ARG A 214 10.80 17.64 9.35
N MET A 215 10.35 16.37 9.40
CA MET A 215 10.87 15.32 8.52
C MET A 215 10.02 15.29 7.25
N TRP A 216 10.63 15.65 6.15
CA TRP A 216 10.01 15.67 4.84
C TRP A 216 10.42 14.42 4.07
N MET A 217 9.48 13.77 3.43
CA MET A 217 9.81 13.03 2.22
C MET A 217 9.93 14.07 1.11
N PRO A 218 11.11 14.24 0.52
CA PRO A 218 11.26 15.21 -0.56
C PRO A 218 10.48 14.72 -1.78
N PHE A 219 9.62 15.57 -2.31
CA PHE A 219 9.11 15.37 -3.67
C PHE A 219 10.28 15.36 -4.65
N GLU A 220 10.08 14.81 -5.84
CA GLU A 220 11.10 14.78 -6.87
C GLU A 220 11.65 16.20 -7.15
N PRO A 221 12.94 16.46 -6.88
CA PRO A 221 13.50 17.81 -6.98
C PRO A 221 13.97 18.17 -8.39
N ASN A 222 14.14 17.18 -9.28
CA ASN A 222 14.67 17.40 -10.61
C ASN A 222 13.59 17.85 -11.59
N GLU A 223 13.69 19.09 -12.06
CA GLU A 223 12.72 19.65 -13.02
C GLU A 223 12.67 18.92 -14.37
N LYS A 224 13.67 18.10 -14.70
CA LYS A 224 13.68 17.29 -15.92
C LYS A 224 12.85 16.02 -15.80
N SER A 225 12.55 15.58 -14.58
CA SER A 225 11.69 14.44 -14.32
C SER A 225 10.21 14.79 -14.55
N THR A 226 9.48 13.84 -15.07
CA THR A 226 8.01 13.94 -15.17
C THR A 226 7.32 13.82 -13.81
N ALA A 227 8.05 13.35 -12.79
CA ALA A 227 7.59 13.30 -11.40
C ALA A 227 7.81 14.62 -10.64
N TYR A 228 8.43 15.62 -11.27
CA TYR A 228 8.70 16.90 -10.62
C TYR A 228 7.41 17.60 -10.18
N VAL A 229 7.36 17.98 -8.92
CA VAL A 229 6.26 18.78 -8.36
C VAL A 229 6.75 20.19 -8.15
N LYS A 230 6.26 21.11 -8.98
CA LYS A 230 6.59 22.53 -8.87
C LYS A 230 6.01 23.09 -7.57
N ARG A 231 6.88 23.23 -6.57
CA ARG A 231 6.51 23.68 -5.22
C ARG A 231 5.41 22.81 -4.60
N PRO A 232 5.77 21.70 -4.02
CA PRO A 232 4.91 21.09 -3.03
C PRO A 232 4.65 22.17 -1.99
N GLY A 233 3.40 22.59 -1.84
CA GLY A 233 2.97 23.77 -1.10
C GLY A 233 3.91 24.12 0.04
N GLN A 234 4.70 25.16 -0.15
CA GLN A 234 5.53 25.64 0.93
C GLN A 234 4.62 26.06 2.05
N LEU A 235 4.99 25.71 3.29
CA LEU A 235 4.58 26.47 4.44
C LEU A 235 5.02 27.92 4.20
N ILE A 236 4.22 28.67 3.52
CA ILE A 236 4.35 30.10 3.50
C ILE A 236 3.86 30.53 4.87
N ASN A 237 4.79 30.92 5.71
CA ASN A 237 4.50 31.54 6.96
C ASN A 237 3.99 32.96 6.65
N ASP A 238 2.72 33.04 6.27
CA ASP A 238 2.04 34.30 5.95
C ASP A 238 1.44 34.81 7.25
N GLY A 239 2.19 35.66 7.94
CA GLY A 239 1.75 36.27 9.20
C GLY A 239 1.61 35.31 10.37
N GLY A 240 2.36 34.20 10.42
CA GLY A 240 2.37 33.24 11.54
C GLY A 240 1.29 32.14 11.44
N GLN A 241 0.52 32.09 10.37
CA GLN A 241 -0.44 31.01 10.14
C GLN A 241 0.17 29.95 9.21
N PRO A 242 0.24 28.67 9.65
CA PRO A 242 0.70 27.60 8.80
C PRO A 242 -0.30 27.39 7.66
N ARG A 243 0.08 27.67 6.43
CA ARG A 243 -0.67 27.23 5.26
C ARG A 243 -0.32 25.79 4.93
N PHE A 244 -1.35 25.10 4.49
CA PHE A 244 -1.43 23.71 4.10
C PHE A 244 -0.16 23.17 3.40
N MET A 245 0.46 22.16 3.98
CA MET A 245 1.46 21.35 3.27
C MET A 245 0.72 20.30 2.44
N PRO A 246 1.10 20.06 1.16
CA PRO A 246 0.60 18.92 0.45
C PRO A 246 1.05 17.67 1.19
N LEU A 247 0.12 16.77 1.40
CA LEU A 247 0.42 15.47 1.97
C LEU A 247 1.32 14.71 0.99
N TYR A 248 2.30 13.99 1.52
CA TYR A 248 3.06 13.02 0.77
C TYR A 248 2.50 11.63 1.08
N TYR A 249 2.27 10.84 0.03
CA TYR A 249 1.63 9.54 0.12
C TYR A 249 2.62 8.43 -0.14
N ALA A 250 2.51 7.36 0.64
CA ALA A 250 3.36 6.18 0.48
C ALA A 250 2.96 5.36 -0.74
N GLY A 251 3.97 4.77 -1.39
CA GLY A 251 3.79 3.95 -2.59
C GLY A 251 3.30 2.53 -2.34
N GLY A 252 3.40 2.05 -1.10
CA GLY A 252 3.11 0.65 -0.76
C GLY A 252 1.64 0.28 -0.70
N LEU A 253 0.71 1.26 -0.63
CA LEU A 253 -0.72 1.07 -0.76
C LEU A 253 -1.29 2.14 -1.68
N GLN A 254 -1.82 1.72 -2.82
CA GLN A 254 -2.39 2.59 -3.84
C GLN A 254 -3.67 1.97 -4.36
N GLY A 255 -4.64 2.78 -4.76
CA GLY A 255 -5.84 2.25 -5.39
C GLY A 255 -6.99 3.23 -5.46
N GLY A 256 -8.19 2.68 -5.58
CA GLY A 256 -9.43 3.40 -5.66
C GLY A 256 -10.40 2.80 -6.69
N LYS A 257 -11.33 3.62 -7.16
CA LYS A 257 -12.29 3.22 -8.18
C LYS A 257 -11.56 2.75 -9.44
N SER A 258 -11.97 1.61 -10.01
CA SER A 258 -11.25 0.90 -11.05
C SER A 258 -10.92 1.77 -12.27
N ASP A 259 -11.92 2.43 -12.85
CA ASP A 259 -11.77 3.29 -14.02
C ASP A 259 -10.81 4.47 -13.77
N ILE A 260 -10.87 5.06 -12.58
CA ILE A 260 -10.04 6.18 -12.17
C ILE A 260 -8.60 5.72 -11.92
N PHE A 261 -8.41 4.57 -11.24
CA PHE A 261 -7.07 4.06 -10.97
C PHE A 261 -6.39 3.55 -12.25
N ILE A 262 -7.12 2.91 -13.18
CA ILE A 262 -6.61 2.53 -14.51
C ILE A 262 -6.12 3.77 -15.27
N LYS A 263 -6.90 4.86 -15.26
CA LYS A 263 -6.48 6.13 -15.85
C LYS A 263 -5.20 6.68 -15.21
N ALA A 264 -5.11 6.64 -13.89
CA ALA A 264 -3.91 7.04 -13.15
C ALA A 264 -2.69 6.21 -13.54
N MET A 265 -2.83 4.87 -13.57
CA MET A 265 -1.76 3.96 -13.97
C MET A 265 -1.24 4.25 -15.38
N LYS A 266 -2.12 4.56 -16.36
CA LYS A 266 -1.72 4.93 -17.73
C LYS A 266 -0.87 6.19 -17.77
N VAL A 267 -1.22 7.20 -16.99
CA VAL A 267 -0.45 8.45 -16.91
C VAL A 267 0.90 8.20 -16.26
N MET A 268 0.93 7.48 -15.13
CA MET A 268 2.17 7.19 -14.42
C MET A 268 3.12 6.29 -15.22
N LYS A 269 2.59 5.25 -15.88
CA LYS A 269 3.36 4.43 -16.83
C LYS A 269 4.04 5.30 -17.90
N LYS A 270 3.26 6.14 -18.58
CA LYS A 270 3.80 7.05 -19.62
C LYS A 270 4.88 7.96 -19.06
N ASN A 271 4.69 8.50 -17.87
CA ASN A 271 5.65 9.40 -17.23
C ASN A 271 6.96 8.68 -16.89
N ILE A 272 6.89 7.47 -16.32
CA ILE A 272 8.06 6.64 -16.01
C ILE A 272 8.83 6.31 -17.30
N GLU A 273 8.13 5.91 -18.37
CA GLU A 273 8.75 5.62 -19.68
C GLU A 273 9.43 6.86 -20.27
N GLN A 274 8.84 8.04 -20.12
CA GLN A 274 9.46 9.29 -20.55
C GLN A 274 10.74 9.63 -19.76
N ASP A 275 10.76 9.35 -18.48
CA ASP A 275 11.95 9.56 -17.65
C ASP A 275 13.03 8.53 -18.03
N PHE A 276 12.68 7.26 -18.23
CA PHE A 276 13.63 6.26 -18.75
C PHE A 276 14.26 6.67 -20.08
N ASN A 277 13.47 7.19 -21.00
CA ASN A 277 14.00 7.67 -22.29
C ASN A 277 14.98 8.86 -22.16
N LYS A 278 14.98 9.51 -21.00
CA LYS A 278 15.95 10.56 -20.64
C LYS A 278 17.08 10.05 -19.73
N ASN A 279 17.19 8.74 -19.55
CA ASN A 279 18.10 8.11 -18.61
C ASN A 279 17.93 8.64 -17.17
N TYR A 280 16.68 8.76 -16.74
CA TYR A 280 16.37 9.28 -15.43
C TYR A 280 15.42 8.35 -14.66
N VAL A 281 15.71 8.19 -13.38
CA VAL A 281 14.85 7.51 -12.40
C VAL A 281 14.55 8.48 -11.29
N ALA A 282 13.28 8.70 -11.01
CA ALA A 282 12.84 9.58 -9.94
C ALA A 282 13.33 9.10 -8.56
N ILE A 283 13.58 10.04 -7.63
CA ILE A 283 14.25 9.78 -6.35
C ILE A 283 13.63 8.66 -5.52
N TRP A 284 12.30 8.54 -5.56
CA TRP A 284 11.53 7.49 -4.88
C TRP A 284 10.80 6.59 -5.88
N ASN A 285 11.39 6.37 -7.04
CA ASN A 285 10.86 5.50 -8.08
C ASN A 285 9.39 5.83 -8.44
N ASP A 286 8.51 4.83 -8.44
CA ASP A 286 7.08 4.98 -8.71
C ASP A 286 6.33 5.84 -7.67
N GLU A 287 6.79 5.86 -6.42
CA GLU A 287 6.19 6.70 -5.36
C GLU A 287 6.31 8.19 -5.70
N SER A 288 7.40 8.63 -6.33
CA SER A 288 7.53 10.00 -6.84
C SER A 288 6.47 10.31 -7.90
N HIS A 289 6.24 9.38 -8.83
CA HIS A 289 5.21 9.54 -9.87
C HIS A 289 3.79 9.48 -9.29
N TRP A 290 3.55 8.63 -8.28
CA TRP A 290 2.30 8.58 -7.56
C TRP A 290 1.99 9.93 -6.89
N ASN A 291 2.95 10.49 -6.16
CA ASN A 291 2.82 11.79 -5.52
C ASN A 291 2.64 12.93 -6.52
N LYS A 292 3.33 12.88 -7.67
CA LYS A 292 3.11 13.84 -8.76
C LYS A 292 1.70 13.75 -9.30
N TYR A 293 1.21 12.53 -9.56
CA TYR A 293 -0.16 12.35 -10.06
C TYR A 293 -1.19 12.88 -9.05
N LEU A 294 -1.02 12.56 -7.77
CA LEU A 294 -1.93 13.01 -6.71
C LEU A 294 -1.85 14.52 -6.42
N SER A 295 -0.73 15.18 -6.72
CA SER A 295 -0.64 16.63 -6.60
C SER A 295 -1.54 17.35 -7.63
N ASP A 296 -1.75 16.73 -8.79
CA ASP A 296 -2.60 17.25 -9.87
C ASP A 296 -4.04 16.70 -9.78
N ASN A 297 -4.21 15.52 -9.16
CA ASN A 297 -5.48 14.81 -9.03
C ASN A 297 -5.64 14.32 -7.58
N PRO A 298 -6.04 15.17 -6.64
CA PRO A 298 -6.12 14.82 -5.22
C PRO A 298 -6.97 13.58 -4.97
N PRO A 299 -6.54 12.69 -4.05
CA PRO A 299 -7.31 11.51 -3.71
C PRO A 299 -8.60 11.90 -2.98
N THR A 300 -9.67 11.15 -3.20
CA THR A 300 -10.95 11.35 -2.49
C THR A 300 -10.93 10.72 -1.10
N VAL A 301 -10.07 9.72 -0.89
CA VAL A 301 -9.85 9.07 0.40
C VAL A 301 -8.39 9.23 0.79
N VAL A 302 -8.14 9.89 1.92
CA VAL A 302 -6.81 10.02 2.52
C VAL A 302 -6.78 9.19 3.79
N LEU A 303 -5.97 8.14 3.76
CA LEU A 303 -5.78 7.25 4.90
C LEU A 303 -4.63 7.72 5.78
N THR A 304 -4.75 7.46 7.07
CA THR A 304 -3.69 7.75 8.05
C THR A 304 -2.51 6.77 7.88
N PRO A 305 -1.36 7.00 8.53
CA PRO A 305 -0.25 6.05 8.56
C PRO A 305 -0.57 4.67 9.16
N SER A 306 -1.75 4.48 9.77
CA SER A 306 -2.23 3.14 10.19
C SER A 306 -2.26 2.11 9.06
N TYR A 307 -2.38 2.57 7.81
CA TYR A 307 -2.47 1.73 6.62
C TYR A 307 -1.12 1.51 5.91
N ILE A 308 -0.05 2.03 6.47
CA ILE A 308 1.33 1.82 5.99
C ILE A 308 2.30 1.96 7.17
N TYR A 309 1.99 1.25 8.25
CA TYR A 309 2.67 1.39 9.53
C TYR A 309 3.99 0.61 9.55
N PRO A 310 5.17 1.24 9.71
CA PRO A 310 6.44 0.54 9.77
C PRO A 310 6.55 -0.32 11.04
N ASP A 311 6.93 -1.61 10.91
CA ASP A 311 7.11 -2.50 12.06
C ASP A 311 8.25 -2.03 13.00
N SER A 312 9.28 -1.41 12.43
CA SER A 312 10.38 -0.83 13.19
C SER A 312 9.95 0.25 14.19
N LEU A 313 8.84 0.93 13.88
CA LEU A 313 8.28 1.94 14.78
C LEU A 313 7.49 1.33 15.93
N HIS A 314 7.05 0.08 15.81
CA HIS A 314 6.26 -0.58 16.84
C HIS A 314 7.05 -0.83 18.13
N LYS A 315 8.39 -0.95 18.05
CA LYS A 315 9.27 -1.23 19.18
C LYS A 315 9.91 0.02 19.81
N GLU A 316 10.20 1.04 19.00
CA GLU A 316 11.04 2.16 19.43
C GLU A 316 10.34 3.52 19.42
N TYR A 317 9.27 3.66 18.66
CA TYR A 317 8.59 4.93 18.44
C TYR A 317 7.07 4.86 18.63
N TYR A 318 6.60 4.06 19.57
CA TYR A 318 5.28 4.28 20.12
C TYR A 318 5.27 5.66 20.80
N ILE A 319 5.27 6.68 19.96
CA ILE A 319 5.25 8.05 20.42
C ILE A 319 3.84 8.55 20.30
N PRO A 320 3.19 8.80 21.44
CA PRO A 320 2.07 9.74 21.48
C PRO A 320 2.57 11.17 21.23
N ARG A 321 3.44 11.41 20.24
CA ARG A 321 3.98 12.75 19.96
C ARG A 321 2.91 13.74 19.52
N TRP A 322 1.74 13.23 19.11
CA TRP A 322 0.69 14.08 18.56
C TRP A 322 -0.70 13.79 19.14
N GLY A 323 -0.81 12.97 20.17
CA GLY A 323 -2.10 12.59 20.73
C GLY A 323 -3.01 11.82 19.77
N MET A 324 -2.44 11.21 18.72
CA MET A 324 -3.12 10.31 17.81
C MET A 324 -2.50 8.92 17.97
N ASP A 325 -3.24 8.05 18.65
CA ASP A 325 -2.89 6.63 18.73
C ASP A 325 -3.28 6.01 17.37
N TYR A 326 -2.30 5.89 16.47
CA TYR A 326 -2.50 5.13 15.24
C TYR A 326 -2.56 3.65 15.58
N VAL A 327 -3.73 3.04 15.42
CA VAL A 327 -3.88 1.60 15.49
C VAL A 327 -3.42 1.00 14.16
N PRO A 328 -2.35 0.19 14.12
CA PRO A 328 -1.90 -0.41 12.87
C PRO A 328 -3.00 -1.27 12.23
N LYS A 329 -3.23 -1.08 10.96
CA LYS A 329 -4.13 -1.90 10.13
C LYS A 329 -3.34 -2.69 9.09
N LEU A 330 -2.34 -2.06 8.51
CA LEU A 330 -1.43 -2.65 7.55
C LEU A 330 0.00 -2.25 7.92
N VAL A 331 0.85 -3.24 8.21
CA VAL A 331 2.22 -3.05 8.71
C VAL A 331 3.22 -3.37 7.62
N THR A 332 4.16 -2.46 7.38
CA THR A 332 5.30 -2.68 6.48
C THR A 332 6.39 -3.43 7.22
N LEU A 333 6.76 -4.61 6.74
CA LEU A 333 7.73 -5.47 7.42
C LEU A 333 9.16 -5.01 7.17
N THR A 334 10.00 -5.07 8.21
CA THR A 334 11.43 -4.81 8.07
C THR A 334 12.11 -5.95 7.30
N LYS A 335 12.72 -5.62 6.17
CA LYS A 335 13.41 -6.59 5.31
C LYS A 335 14.77 -6.91 5.85
N LYS A 336 15.09 -8.18 6.02
CA LYS A 336 16.43 -8.63 6.43
C LYS A 336 17.50 -8.31 5.37
N HIS A 337 17.09 -8.18 4.11
CA HIS A 337 17.94 -7.93 2.94
C HIS A 337 17.91 -6.49 2.41
N SER A 338 17.21 -5.55 3.09
CA SER A 338 17.00 -4.18 2.60
C SER A 338 18.23 -3.26 2.70
N LEU A 339 19.32 -3.70 3.30
CA LEU A 339 20.56 -2.92 3.44
C LEU A 339 21.56 -3.19 2.31
N ARG A 340 21.13 -3.82 1.23
CA ARG A 340 22.00 -4.23 0.14
C ARG A 340 22.41 -3.07 -0.75
N LYS A 341 23.74 -2.95 -0.99
CA LYS A 341 24.26 -2.21 -2.14
C LYS A 341 24.03 -3.05 -3.42
N LEU A 342 23.58 -2.40 -4.49
CA LEU A 342 23.47 -3.04 -5.80
C LEU A 342 24.82 -3.67 -6.18
N THR A 343 24.78 -4.90 -6.70
CA THR A 343 25.99 -5.50 -7.28
C THR A 343 26.38 -4.79 -8.57
N ALA A 344 27.63 -4.95 -9.01
CA ALA A 344 28.10 -4.37 -10.26
C ALA A 344 27.27 -4.84 -11.48
N GLU A 345 26.78 -6.10 -11.46
CA GLU A 345 25.92 -6.66 -12.50
C GLU A 345 24.55 -6.02 -12.53
N GLU A 346 23.96 -5.75 -11.38
CA GLU A 346 22.67 -5.07 -11.25
C GLU A 346 22.75 -3.61 -11.64
N GLN A 347 23.87 -2.93 -11.29
CA GLN A 347 24.17 -1.59 -11.79
C GLN A 347 24.34 -1.60 -13.31
N ALA A 348 25.01 -2.61 -13.87
CA ALA A 348 25.15 -2.77 -15.31
C ALA A 348 23.84 -3.08 -16.01
N GLN A 349 22.91 -3.83 -15.38
CA GLN A 349 21.57 -4.05 -15.91
C GLN A 349 20.73 -2.77 -15.91
N LEU A 350 20.76 -1.99 -14.83
CA LEU A 350 20.13 -0.66 -14.80
C LEU A 350 20.70 0.25 -15.88
N THR A 351 22.03 0.23 -16.09
CA THR A 351 22.68 1.03 -17.14
C THR A 351 22.32 0.57 -18.56
N LYS A 352 22.04 -0.75 -18.78
CA LYS A 352 21.61 -1.27 -20.07
C LYS A 352 20.12 -1.00 -20.36
N MET A 353 19.33 -0.75 -19.35
CA MET A 353 17.91 -0.38 -19.45
C MET A 353 17.72 1.15 -19.48
N GLN A 354 18.80 1.88 -19.20
CA GLN A 354 18.97 3.30 -19.46
C GLN A 354 19.37 3.55 -20.92
#